data_7fd4572020560aadf5954e98a918b3c2
#
_entry.id   7fd4572020560aadf5954e98a918b3c2
#
_cell.length_a   1.000
_cell.length_b   1.000
_cell.length_c   1.000
_cell.angle_alpha   90.00
_cell.angle_beta   90.00
_cell.angle_gamma   90.00
#
_symmetry.space_group_name_H-M   'P 1'
#
loop_
_entity.id
_entity.type
_entity.pdbx_description
1 polymer ?
#
loop_
_entity_poly.entity_id
_entity_poly.type
_entity_poly.pdbx_seq_one_letter_code
_entity_poly.pdbx_strand_id
1 'polypeptide(L)'
;MQLNSFEKEYLEEIDRVVAAGPFHDTWESLAAFEPPRWLREAKFGIFLHWGLYSVPAFNNEWYPRNMYIQGKPEYLHHRETYGTQDKFGYKDFIPQFKAEKFDANEWAELFRQAGAKYVFPVAEHHDGFQMYRSSLSHWNAWEMGPHRDTLGELKLAIEEKGLTFCTSSHRAEHWFFLSHGKEFASDIHEPLQRGDLYWPSMPEPNPEDLQSKPYPTEEYLTDWLLRTCEIIDRYQPAALYFDWWIQHEAFKPWLRKMAAYYYNRGAQWGRPTAICYKHDSMMFGSGIVEVERGKFAQAQPFCWQSDTAIAKNSWCYTDTLDYKTPRQILLELVDIVSKNGNLLLNVGPKSDGTIPETDQKILREIGGWLHTNGEAIYSSRPWRKPAEGPTKEAQGQFTDNQETPYTPEDIRFTVQGNSIYCIVLRWPEDGRVTVRSLSVSDDQNVPEFHGLIKELSVLGYAEAPQWNRDKDGLHVQAPFVSSEYPVVLKAEVL
;
A
#
# COMPACT_ATOMS: atom_id res chain seq x y z
N MET A 1 30.79 8.64 -14.68
CA MET A 1 29.93 7.46 -14.76
C MET A 1 30.32 6.62 -15.97
N GLN A 2 30.68 5.35 -15.79
CA GLN A 2 30.90 4.41 -16.90
C GLN A 2 29.66 3.54 -17.06
N LEU A 3 28.80 3.90 -18.02
CA LEU A 3 27.70 3.07 -18.46
C LEU A 3 28.18 2.04 -19.49
N ASN A 4 27.70 0.80 -19.38
CA ASN A 4 27.90 -0.19 -20.44
C ASN A 4 27.03 0.11 -21.68
N SER A 5 27.18 -0.65 -22.77
CA SER A 5 26.42 -0.42 -23.99
C SER A 5 24.90 -0.57 -23.80
N PHE A 6 24.49 -1.59 -23.08
CA PHE A 6 23.07 -1.84 -22.78
C PHE A 6 22.43 -0.67 -22.00
N GLU A 7 23.09 -0.18 -20.96
CA GLU A 7 22.60 0.94 -20.14
C GLU A 7 22.48 2.24 -20.95
N LYS A 8 23.44 2.50 -21.88
CA LYS A 8 23.37 3.65 -22.78
C LYS A 8 22.20 3.56 -23.73
N GLU A 9 22.04 2.43 -24.41
CA GLU A 9 20.92 2.18 -25.30
C GLU A 9 19.57 2.29 -24.57
N TYR A 10 19.53 1.82 -23.32
CA TYR A 10 18.31 1.89 -22.51
C TYR A 10 17.97 3.32 -22.09
N LEU A 11 18.95 4.15 -21.72
CA LEU A 11 18.71 5.59 -21.48
C LEU A 11 18.24 6.31 -22.74
N GLU A 12 18.80 6.00 -23.92
CA GLU A 12 18.35 6.56 -25.19
C GLU A 12 16.90 6.16 -25.50
N GLU A 13 16.50 4.91 -25.17
CA GLU A 13 15.10 4.47 -25.28
C GLU A 13 14.19 5.25 -24.33
N ILE A 14 14.60 5.43 -23.07
CA ILE A 14 13.85 6.20 -22.09
C ILE A 14 13.63 7.63 -22.59
N ASP A 15 14.70 8.29 -23.05
CA ASP A 15 14.63 9.65 -23.58
C ASP A 15 13.72 9.74 -24.81
N ARG A 16 13.77 8.74 -25.71
CA ARG A 16 12.92 8.67 -26.90
C ARG A 16 11.43 8.52 -26.53
N VAL A 17 11.10 7.66 -25.58
CA VAL A 17 9.72 7.46 -25.11
C VAL A 17 9.19 8.72 -24.44
N VAL A 18 9.99 9.39 -23.60
CA VAL A 18 9.60 10.67 -22.96
C VAL A 18 9.42 11.77 -24.00
N ALA A 19 10.31 11.87 -25.00
CA ALA A 19 10.20 12.85 -26.06
C ALA A 19 8.97 12.63 -26.97
N ALA A 20 8.58 11.37 -27.20
CA ALA A 20 7.41 11.04 -28.02
C ALA A 20 6.07 11.40 -27.36
N GLY A 21 6.00 11.47 -26.02
CA GLY A 21 4.78 11.81 -25.30
C GLY A 21 3.74 10.67 -25.29
N PRO A 22 2.51 10.96 -24.81
CA PRO A 22 1.90 12.28 -24.54
C PRO A 22 2.37 13.01 -23.27
N PHE A 23 3.04 12.31 -22.33
CA PHE A 23 3.57 12.92 -21.12
C PHE A 23 5.04 13.29 -21.30
N HIS A 24 5.41 14.47 -20.84
CA HIS A 24 6.78 14.97 -20.80
C HIS A 24 7.27 15.13 -19.36
N ASP A 25 8.57 15.23 -19.14
CA ASP A 25 9.22 15.29 -17.82
C ASP A 25 9.11 16.68 -17.15
N THR A 26 7.94 17.27 -17.24
CA THR A 26 7.55 18.51 -16.56
C THR A 26 6.30 18.29 -15.70
N TRP A 27 6.19 19.02 -14.61
CA TRP A 27 5.00 18.89 -13.75
C TRP A 27 3.72 19.31 -14.43
N GLU A 28 3.78 20.31 -15.33
CA GLU A 28 2.62 20.75 -16.14
C GLU A 28 2.08 19.60 -17.02
N SER A 29 2.98 18.86 -17.64
CA SER A 29 2.59 17.71 -18.47
C SER A 29 2.07 16.55 -17.60
N LEU A 30 2.75 16.25 -16.50
CA LEU A 30 2.37 15.17 -15.59
C LEU A 30 1.06 15.43 -14.85
N ALA A 31 0.66 16.69 -14.65
CA ALA A 31 -0.62 17.07 -14.05
C ALA A 31 -1.84 16.74 -14.96
N ALA A 32 -1.62 16.30 -16.20
CA ALA A 32 -2.68 15.72 -17.04
C ALA A 32 -3.03 14.27 -16.65
N PHE A 33 -2.39 13.71 -15.63
CA PHE A 33 -2.70 12.38 -15.10
C PHE A 33 -4.15 12.31 -14.60
N GLU A 34 -4.82 11.23 -14.95
CA GLU A 34 -6.12 10.88 -14.39
C GLU A 34 -6.04 9.51 -13.68
N PRO A 35 -6.53 9.42 -12.43
CA PRO A 35 -6.57 8.14 -11.73
C PRO A 35 -7.32 7.08 -12.54
N PRO A 36 -6.73 5.90 -12.81
CA PRO A 36 -7.39 4.82 -13.55
C PRO A 36 -8.72 4.43 -12.92
N ARG A 37 -9.71 4.14 -13.76
CA ARG A 37 -11.03 3.72 -13.29
C ARG A 37 -10.94 2.49 -12.38
N TRP A 38 -10.14 1.50 -12.76
CA TRP A 38 -9.96 0.28 -11.98
C TRP A 38 -9.52 0.58 -10.54
N LEU A 39 -8.60 1.55 -10.32
CA LEU A 39 -8.11 1.91 -8.99
C LEU A 39 -9.19 2.64 -8.17
N ARG A 40 -9.92 3.55 -8.80
CA ARG A 40 -11.04 4.25 -8.13
C ARG A 40 -12.14 3.30 -7.65
N GLU A 41 -12.35 2.18 -8.36
CA GLU A 41 -13.39 1.20 -8.08
C GLU A 41 -12.93 0.05 -7.17
N ALA A 42 -11.64 -0.22 -7.10
CA ALA A 42 -11.04 -1.36 -6.41
C ALA A 42 -11.20 -1.33 -4.88
N LYS A 43 -10.95 -0.21 -4.25
CA LYS A 43 -11.12 0.09 -2.81
C LYS A 43 -10.28 -0.72 -1.83
N PHE A 44 -9.90 -1.96 -2.15
CA PHE A 44 -9.13 -2.83 -1.27
C PHE A 44 -8.07 -3.61 -2.06
N GLY A 45 -6.83 -3.52 -1.59
CA GLY A 45 -5.67 -4.22 -2.15
C GLY A 45 -4.78 -4.83 -1.08
N ILE A 46 -3.85 -5.69 -1.52
CA ILE A 46 -2.84 -6.33 -0.67
C ILE A 46 -1.45 -5.78 -1.02
N PHE A 47 -0.68 -5.45 0.00
CA PHE A 47 0.73 -5.13 -0.06
C PHE A 47 1.55 -6.31 0.47
N LEU A 48 2.73 -6.56 -0.08
CA LEU A 48 3.59 -7.65 0.36
C LEU A 48 5.00 -7.14 0.66
N HIS A 49 5.37 -7.11 1.94
CA HIS A 49 6.75 -6.91 2.34
C HIS A 49 7.42 -8.26 2.57
N TRP A 50 8.07 -8.76 1.52
CA TRP A 50 8.77 -10.04 1.50
C TRP A 50 10.14 -9.89 0.84
N GLY A 51 11.19 -10.29 1.55
CA GLY A 51 12.58 -10.14 1.09
C GLY A 51 13.56 -10.72 2.10
N LEU A 52 14.85 -10.43 1.95
CA LEU A 52 15.91 -10.93 2.83
C LEU A 52 15.69 -10.59 4.31
N TYR A 53 15.08 -9.46 4.60
CA TYR A 53 14.75 -9.04 5.98
C TYR A 53 13.78 -9.98 6.69
N SER A 54 13.11 -10.87 5.96
CA SER A 54 12.28 -11.94 6.54
C SER A 54 13.11 -13.12 7.09
N VAL A 55 14.41 -13.20 6.78
CA VAL A 55 15.30 -14.29 7.24
C VAL A 55 15.61 -14.14 8.72
N PRO A 56 16.16 -13.01 9.21
CA PRO A 56 16.42 -12.82 10.63
C PRO A 56 15.13 -12.76 11.47
N ALA A 57 13.99 -12.45 10.87
CA ALA A 57 12.67 -12.41 11.50
C ALA A 57 12.62 -11.65 12.84
N PHE A 58 13.42 -10.59 12.97
CA PHE A 58 13.61 -9.84 14.20
C PHE A 58 13.26 -8.38 14.04
N ASN A 59 12.44 -7.87 14.95
CA ASN A 59 12.00 -6.48 15.07
C ASN A 59 11.13 -6.00 13.87
N ASN A 60 11.75 -5.60 12.74
CA ASN A 60 11.04 -5.16 11.55
C ASN A 60 11.94 -5.16 10.29
N GLU A 61 11.40 -4.65 9.17
CA GLU A 61 12.05 -4.56 7.86
C GLU A 61 13.28 -3.62 7.81
N TRP A 62 13.52 -2.86 8.87
CA TRP A 62 14.70 -2.02 9.03
C TRP A 62 15.92 -2.79 9.58
N TYR A 63 15.77 -4.08 9.84
CA TYR A 63 16.86 -4.94 10.33
C TYR A 63 18.16 -4.78 9.52
N PRO A 64 18.16 -4.76 8.16
CA PRO A 64 19.39 -4.63 7.38
C PRO A 64 20.17 -3.35 7.66
N ARG A 65 19.50 -2.26 8.01
CA ARG A 65 20.14 -1.01 8.44
C ARG A 65 20.55 -1.06 9.90
N ASN A 66 19.62 -1.43 10.76
CA ASN A 66 19.78 -1.34 12.21
C ASN A 66 20.82 -2.34 12.76
N MET A 67 21.06 -3.48 12.08
CA MET A 67 22.14 -4.39 12.44
C MET A 67 23.54 -3.78 12.32
N TYR A 68 23.69 -2.67 11.59
CA TYR A 68 24.94 -1.92 11.45
C TYR A 68 24.99 -0.67 12.35
N ILE A 69 23.96 -0.35 13.12
CA ILE A 69 23.97 0.78 14.05
C ILE A 69 24.29 0.26 15.45
N GLN A 70 25.49 0.58 15.94
CA GLN A 70 25.97 0.13 17.24
C GLN A 70 25.00 0.51 18.37
N GLY A 71 24.66 -0.44 19.23
CA GLY A 71 23.76 -0.26 20.37
C GLY A 71 22.26 -0.41 20.05
N LYS A 72 21.86 -0.54 18.80
CA LYS A 72 20.48 -0.90 18.44
C LYS A 72 20.15 -2.34 18.83
N PRO A 73 18.89 -2.66 19.14
CA PRO A 73 18.49 -4.05 19.44
C PRO A 73 18.89 -5.04 18.33
N GLU A 74 18.76 -4.68 17.06
CA GLU A 74 19.13 -5.50 15.91
C GLU A 74 20.64 -5.73 15.84
N TYR A 75 21.46 -4.72 16.17
CA TYR A 75 22.93 -4.87 16.25
C TYR A 75 23.33 -5.89 17.31
N LEU A 76 22.72 -5.79 18.50
CA LEU A 76 23.01 -6.70 19.62
C LEU A 76 22.53 -8.11 19.32
N HIS A 77 21.29 -8.26 18.83
CA HIS A 77 20.72 -9.54 18.41
C HIS A 77 21.59 -10.21 17.33
N HIS A 78 22.01 -9.43 16.34
CA HIS A 78 22.83 -9.95 15.24
C HIS A 78 24.13 -10.56 15.77
N ARG A 79 24.83 -9.83 16.65
CA ARG A 79 26.10 -10.32 17.23
C ARG A 79 25.93 -11.53 18.12
N GLU A 80 24.83 -11.63 18.84
CA GLU A 80 24.52 -12.78 19.69
C GLU A 80 24.17 -14.02 18.88
N THR A 81 23.39 -13.84 17.79
CA THR A 81 22.82 -14.96 17.03
C THR A 81 23.71 -15.41 15.87
N TYR A 82 24.33 -14.47 15.15
CA TYR A 82 25.05 -14.73 13.90
C TYR A 82 26.55 -14.42 14.00
N GLY A 83 26.99 -13.72 15.03
CA GLY A 83 28.36 -13.26 15.19
C GLY A 83 28.58 -11.80 14.76
N THR A 84 29.85 -11.39 14.67
CA THR A 84 30.19 -10.02 14.31
C THR A 84 29.95 -9.75 12.82
N GLN A 85 29.59 -8.51 12.48
CA GLN A 85 29.21 -8.12 11.12
C GLN A 85 30.36 -8.22 10.09
N ASP A 86 31.62 -8.35 10.53
CA ASP A 86 32.76 -8.68 9.67
C ASP A 86 32.89 -10.18 9.35
N LYS A 87 32.16 -11.04 10.08
CA LYS A 87 32.11 -12.50 9.87
C LYS A 87 30.81 -12.95 9.21
N PHE A 88 29.73 -12.29 9.54
CA PHE A 88 28.41 -12.52 8.98
C PHE A 88 27.73 -11.17 8.75
N GLY A 89 27.68 -10.72 7.50
CA GLY A 89 27.02 -9.48 7.10
C GLY A 89 25.60 -9.72 6.58
N TYR A 90 24.95 -8.67 6.15
CA TYR A 90 23.57 -8.79 5.66
C TYR A 90 23.45 -9.67 4.41
N LYS A 91 24.39 -9.59 3.47
CA LYS A 91 24.41 -10.44 2.27
C LYS A 91 24.50 -11.94 2.57
N ASP A 92 25.01 -12.30 3.76
CA ASP A 92 25.16 -13.70 4.17
C ASP A 92 23.81 -14.36 4.51
N PHE A 93 22.73 -13.59 4.60
CA PHE A 93 21.37 -14.11 4.65
C PHE A 93 20.85 -14.61 3.30
N ILE A 94 21.43 -14.21 2.17
CA ILE A 94 20.95 -14.58 0.83
C ILE A 94 20.81 -16.10 0.65
N PRO A 95 21.79 -16.94 1.03
CA PRO A 95 21.65 -18.39 0.88
C PRO A 95 20.58 -19.02 1.78
N GLN A 96 20.11 -18.29 2.81
CA GLN A 96 19.07 -18.75 3.72
C GLN A 96 17.65 -18.35 3.24
N PHE A 97 17.56 -17.37 2.35
CA PHE A 97 16.31 -16.99 1.70
C PHE A 97 16.01 -17.94 0.55
N LYS A 98 15.37 -19.06 0.84
CA LYS A 98 15.18 -20.16 -0.12
C LYS A 98 13.80 -20.17 -0.78
N ALA A 99 12.80 -19.63 -0.12
CA ALA A 99 11.42 -19.62 -0.60
C ALA A 99 10.92 -21.01 -1.06
N GLU A 100 11.35 -22.09 -0.39
CA GLU A 100 11.10 -23.47 -0.81
C GLU A 100 9.62 -23.90 -0.77
N LYS A 101 8.81 -23.15 -0.02
CA LYS A 101 7.37 -23.35 0.08
C LYS A 101 6.55 -22.28 -0.64
N PHE A 102 7.22 -21.39 -1.38
CA PHE A 102 6.53 -20.33 -2.09
C PHE A 102 5.70 -20.89 -3.25
N ASP A 103 4.41 -20.66 -3.18
CA ASP A 103 3.44 -20.92 -4.26
C ASP A 103 2.66 -19.64 -4.56
N ALA A 104 2.96 -19.03 -5.70
CA ALA A 104 2.34 -17.77 -6.13
C ALA A 104 0.81 -17.93 -6.36
N ASN A 105 0.36 -19.12 -6.78
CA ASN A 105 -1.06 -19.39 -7.02
C ASN A 105 -1.85 -19.49 -5.72
N GLU A 106 -1.27 -20.13 -4.68
CA GLU A 106 -1.88 -20.19 -3.34
C GLU A 106 -1.98 -18.78 -2.73
N TRP A 107 -0.95 -17.96 -2.88
CA TRP A 107 -0.99 -16.57 -2.41
C TRP A 107 -2.06 -15.76 -3.13
N ALA A 108 -2.07 -15.79 -4.46
CA ALA A 108 -3.04 -15.04 -5.26
C ALA A 108 -4.48 -15.47 -4.95
N GLU A 109 -4.72 -16.79 -4.73
CA GLU A 109 -6.02 -17.30 -4.34
C GLU A 109 -6.44 -16.82 -2.94
N LEU A 110 -5.52 -16.79 -1.97
CA LEU A 110 -5.78 -16.25 -0.64
C LEU A 110 -6.18 -14.77 -0.73
N PHE A 111 -5.48 -13.97 -1.54
CA PHE A 111 -5.78 -12.54 -1.71
C PHE A 111 -7.13 -12.32 -2.40
N ARG A 112 -7.46 -13.15 -3.38
CA ARG A 112 -8.80 -13.16 -4.00
C ARG A 112 -9.90 -13.49 -2.98
N GLN A 113 -9.68 -14.50 -2.14
CA GLN A 113 -10.59 -14.88 -1.05
C GLN A 113 -10.73 -13.76 -0.02
N ALA A 114 -9.66 -13.03 0.28
CA ALA A 114 -9.70 -11.84 1.14
C ALA A 114 -10.53 -10.68 0.55
N GLY A 115 -10.93 -10.77 -0.72
CA GLY A 115 -11.69 -9.72 -1.42
C GLY A 115 -10.83 -8.64 -2.05
N ALA A 116 -9.50 -8.79 -2.06
CA ALA A 116 -8.61 -7.85 -2.74
C ALA A 116 -8.92 -7.73 -4.24
N LYS A 117 -8.65 -6.56 -4.80
CA LYS A 117 -8.79 -6.29 -6.24
C LYS A 117 -7.45 -6.07 -6.92
N TYR A 118 -6.42 -5.72 -6.16
CA TYR A 118 -5.07 -5.48 -6.64
C TYR A 118 -4.05 -5.89 -5.59
N VAL A 119 -2.82 -6.15 -6.05
CA VAL A 119 -1.73 -6.61 -5.18
C VAL A 119 -0.44 -5.88 -5.54
N PHE A 120 0.28 -5.38 -4.53
CA PHE A 120 1.59 -4.73 -4.63
C PHE A 120 2.68 -5.59 -3.96
N PRO A 121 3.31 -6.54 -4.64
CA PRO A 121 4.56 -7.10 -4.14
C PRO A 121 5.67 -6.06 -4.18
N VAL A 122 6.55 -6.04 -3.17
CA VAL A 122 7.77 -5.24 -3.19
C VAL A 122 8.75 -5.83 -4.21
N ALA A 123 9.15 -5.06 -5.21
CA ALA A 123 10.16 -5.49 -6.19
C ALA A 123 11.59 -5.36 -5.65
N GLU A 124 11.89 -4.26 -4.98
CA GLU A 124 13.17 -3.98 -4.33
C GLU A 124 12.94 -3.08 -3.12
N HIS A 125 13.37 -3.52 -1.93
CA HIS A 125 13.28 -2.74 -0.69
C HIS A 125 14.54 -1.87 -0.50
N HIS A 126 14.65 -1.18 0.64
CA HIS A 126 15.81 -0.34 0.99
C HIS A 126 17.14 -1.12 1.04
N ASP A 127 17.09 -2.43 1.25
CA ASP A 127 18.25 -3.32 1.31
C ASP A 127 18.95 -3.55 -0.04
N GLY A 128 18.26 -3.21 -1.15
CA GLY A 128 18.79 -3.29 -2.50
C GLY A 128 18.78 -4.69 -3.13
N PHE A 129 18.24 -5.70 -2.45
CA PHE A 129 18.07 -7.03 -3.02
C PHE A 129 16.79 -7.08 -3.87
N GLN A 130 16.95 -7.44 -5.14
CA GLN A 130 15.86 -7.44 -6.10
C GLN A 130 15.10 -8.78 -6.06
N MET A 131 13.78 -8.72 -5.82
CA MET A 131 12.88 -9.88 -5.79
C MET A 131 12.48 -10.35 -7.19
N TYR A 132 13.19 -9.90 -8.23
CA TYR A 132 12.88 -10.15 -9.63
C TYR A 132 14.16 -10.43 -10.44
N ARG A 133 13.97 -10.98 -11.63
CA ARG A 133 15.06 -11.18 -12.58
C ARG A 133 15.50 -9.84 -13.17
N SER A 134 16.69 -9.39 -12.80
CA SER A 134 17.28 -8.15 -13.31
C SER A 134 18.39 -8.41 -14.34
N SER A 135 18.53 -7.50 -15.29
CA SER A 135 19.68 -7.43 -16.22
C SER A 135 20.72 -6.39 -15.78
N LEU A 136 20.41 -5.62 -14.72
CA LEU A 136 21.22 -4.49 -14.24
C LEU A 136 22.03 -4.83 -12.98
N SER A 137 21.66 -5.88 -12.26
CA SER A 137 22.33 -6.31 -11.04
C SER A 137 22.20 -7.83 -10.89
N HIS A 138 23.26 -8.47 -10.40
CA HIS A 138 23.24 -9.90 -10.05
C HIS A 138 22.72 -10.18 -8.61
N TRP A 139 22.52 -9.12 -7.79
CA TRP A 139 21.97 -9.23 -6.45
C TRP A 139 20.43 -9.35 -6.51
N ASN A 140 19.96 -10.46 -7.04
CA ASN A 140 18.55 -10.68 -7.28
C ASN A 140 18.13 -12.14 -7.01
N ALA A 141 16.83 -12.33 -6.78
CA ALA A 141 16.23 -13.63 -6.43
C ALA A 141 16.30 -14.68 -7.55
N TRP A 142 16.53 -14.27 -8.81
CA TRP A 142 16.72 -15.19 -9.92
C TRP A 142 18.12 -15.82 -9.91
N GLU A 143 19.15 -15.03 -9.60
CA GLU A 143 20.55 -15.48 -9.62
C GLU A 143 21.01 -16.04 -8.28
N MET A 144 20.35 -15.64 -7.19
CA MET A 144 20.74 -15.97 -5.82
C MET A 144 19.53 -16.37 -4.96
N GLY A 145 19.81 -16.95 -3.79
CA GLY A 145 18.76 -17.33 -2.83
C GLY A 145 17.80 -18.36 -3.42
N PRO A 146 16.54 -17.99 -3.73
CA PRO A 146 15.54 -18.94 -4.21
C PRO A 146 15.76 -19.41 -5.65
N HIS A 147 16.60 -18.71 -6.43
CA HIS A 147 16.81 -18.94 -7.87
C HIS A 147 15.50 -18.91 -8.67
N ARG A 148 14.62 -17.95 -8.36
CA ARG A 148 13.29 -17.76 -8.94
C ARG A 148 13.01 -16.30 -9.23
N ASP A 149 12.29 -16.02 -10.31
CA ASP A 149 11.70 -14.69 -10.57
C ASP A 149 10.39 -14.56 -9.77
N THR A 150 10.52 -14.32 -8.46
CA THR A 150 9.37 -14.33 -7.56
C THR A 150 8.34 -13.26 -7.90
N LEU A 151 8.79 -12.08 -8.38
CA LEU A 151 7.89 -11.03 -8.83
C LEU A 151 7.14 -11.42 -10.11
N GLY A 152 7.84 -12.04 -11.06
CA GLY A 152 7.23 -12.52 -12.30
C GLY A 152 6.22 -13.63 -12.08
N GLU A 153 6.52 -14.58 -11.17
CA GLU A 153 5.60 -15.63 -10.78
C GLU A 153 4.35 -15.07 -10.10
N LEU A 154 4.51 -14.09 -9.18
CA LEU A 154 3.38 -13.41 -8.54
C LEU A 154 2.54 -12.65 -9.55
N LYS A 155 3.17 -11.93 -10.49
CA LYS A 155 2.43 -11.24 -11.56
C LYS A 155 1.50 -12.18 -12.30
N LEU A 156 2.02 -13.31 -12.77
CA LEU A 156 1.23 -14.28 -13.53
C LEU A 156 0.07 -14.84 -12.71
N ALA A 157 0.33 -15.24 -11.47
CA ALA A 157 -0.69 -15.80 -10.58
C ALA A 157 -1.76 -14.78 -10.20
N ILE A 158 -1.38 -13.54 -9.90
CA ILE A 158 -2.28 -12.42 -9.58
C ILE A 158 -3.23 -12.16 -10.76
N GLU A 159 -2.68 -12.04 -11.98
CA GLU A 159 -3.46 -11.79 -13.18
C GLU A 159 -4.36 -12.98 -13.53
N GLU A 160 -3.92 -14.23 -13.34
CA GLU A 160 -4.72 -15.44 -13.55
C GLU A 160 -5.94 -15.50 -12.62
N LYS A 161 -5.82 -15.00 -11.39
CA LYS A 161 -6.93 -14.90 -10.45
C LYS A 161 -7.84 -13.69 -10.68
N GLY A 162 -7.62 -12.93 -11.75
CA GLY A 162 -8.41 -11.74 -12.10
C GLY A 162 -8.14 -10.54 -11.18
N LEU A 163 -7.02 -10.54 -10.48
CA LEU A 163 -6.55 -9.41 -9.69
C LEU A 163 -5.63 -8.52 -10.53
N THR A 164 -5.53 -7.25 -10.17
CA THR A 164 -4.65 -6.30 -10.84
C THR A 164 -3.24 -6.37 -10.23
N PHE A 165 -2.24 -6.65 -11.06
CA PHE A 165 -0.84 -6.63 -10.64
C PHE A 165 -0.30 -5.20 -10.60
N CYS A 166 0.26 -4.84 -9.46
CA CYS A 166 1.01 -3.62 -9.18
C CYS A 166 2.35 -4.01 -8.55
N THR A 167 3.24 -3.05 -8.29
CA THR A 167 4.47 -3.33 -7.53
C THR A 167 5.02 -2.06 -6.89
N SER A 168 6.00 -2.20 -6.00
CA SER A 168 6.65 -1.08 -5.34
C SER A 168 8.18 -1.12 -5.46
N SER A 169 8.78 0.06 -5.41
CA SER A 169 10.23 0.22 -5.29
C SER A 169 10.55 1.16 -4.13
N HIS A 170 11.38 0.67 -3.21
CA HIS A 170 11.84 1.40 -2.02
C HIS A 170 13.33 1.77 -2.14
N ARG A 171 13.92 1.55 -3.32
CA ARG A 171 15.36 1.77 -3.57
C ARG A 171 15.80 3.22 -3.38
N ALA A 172 14.89 4.20 -3.41
CA ALA A 172 15.29 5.60 -3.25
C ALA A 172 16.09 5.88 -1.98
N GLU A 173 15.92 5.08 -0.93
CA GLU A 173 16.62 5.22 0.35
C GLU A 173 17.96 4.44 0.40
N HIS A 174 18.16 3.49 -0.47
CA HIS A 174 19.30 2.58 -0.45
C HIS A 174 20.67 3.29 -0.49
N TRP A 175 20.77 4.47 -1.12
CA TRP A 175 22.05 5.16 -1.31
C TRP A 175 22.79 5.50 0.00
N PHE A 176 22.10 5.56 1.14
CA PHE A 176 22.69 5.78 2.46
C PHE A 176 22.32 4.67 3.48
N PHE A 177 21.33 3.84 3.17
CA PHE A 177 20.67 2.91 4.11
C PHE A 177 21.63 2.03 4.90
N LEU A 178 22.74 1.60 4.28
CA LEU A 178 23.74 0.70 4.88
C LEU A 178 25.02 1.42 5.33
N SER A 179 25.05 2.75 5.31
CA SER A 179 26.27 3.56 5.54
C SER A 179 26.92 3.35 6.90
N HIS A 180 26.14 3.06 7.93
CA HIS A 180 26.63 2.81 9.29
C HIS A 180 27.57 1.60 9.41
N GLY A 181 27.50 0.68 8.47
CA GLY A 181 28.45 -0.43 8.42
C GLY A 181 29.90 -0.02 8.18
N LYS A 182 30.15 1.19 7.70
CA LYS A 182 31.52 1.74 7.54
C LYS A 182 32.10 2.33 8.82
N GLU A 183 31.31 2.50 9.88
CA GLU A 183 31.73 3.14 11.13
C GLU A 183 32.53 2.21 12.06
N PHE A 184 32.55 0.92 11.76
CA PHE A 184 33.23 -0.11 12.55
C PHE A 184 33.63 -1.31 11.67
N ALA A 185 34.28 -2.31 12.25
CA ALA A 185 34.65 -3.54 11.52
C ALA A 185 33.39 -4.32 11.11
N SER A 186 33.04 -4.28 9.84
CA SER A 186 31.92 -4.99 9.24
C SER A 186 32.30 -5.57 7.87
N ASP A 187 31.35 -6.17 7.15
CA ASP A 187 31.55 -6.65 5.79
C ASP A 187 31.35 -5.52 4.73
N ILE A 188 31.09 -4.28 5.17
CA ILE A 188 30.97 -3.11 4.29
C ILE A 188 32.31 -2.38 4.21
N HIS A 189 33.07 -2.65 3.15
CA HIS A 189 34.43 -2.16 2.97
C HIS A 189 34.53 -1.21 1.78
N GLU A 190 35.30 -0.13 1.94
CA GLU A 190 35.73 0.73 0.83
C GLU A 190 36.91 0.14 0.06
N PRO A 191 37.02 0.38 -1.25
CA PRO A 191 36.06 1.12 -2.07
C PRO A 191 34.86 0.26 -2.48
N LEU A 192 33.63 0.79 -2.34
CA LEU A 192 32.45 0.20 -2.92
C LEU A 192 32.31 0.60 -4.38
N GLN A 193 31.94 -0.35 -5.23
CA GLN A 193 31.77 -0.14 -6.66
C GLN A 193 30.31 -0.30 -7.05
N ARG A 194 29.87 0.40 -8.08
CA ARG A 194 28.56 0.20 -8.67
C ARG A 194 28.40 -1.27 -9.07
N GLY A 195 27.30 -1.87 -8.60
CA GLY A 195 27.05 -3.31 -8.76
C GLY A 195 27.30 -4.13 -7.49
N ASP A 196 27.94 -3.56 -6.45
CA ASP A 196 27.98 -4.18 -5.14
C ASP A 196 26.62 -3.99 -4.44
N LEU A 197 26.19 -5.00 -3.64
CA LEU A 197 24.91 -4.91 -2.91
C LEU A 197 24.84 -3.66 -2.01
N TYR A 198 25.95 -3.30 -1.40
CA TYR A 198 26.02 -2.20 -0.42
C TYR A 198 26.35 -0.84 -1.05
N TRP A 199 26.54 -0.77 -2.36
CA TRP A 199 26.87 0.49 -3.03
C TRP A 199 25.64 1.42 -3.09
N PRO A 200 25.80 2.74 -2.85
CA PRO A 200 27.06 3.45 -2.56
C PRO A 200 27.32 3.65 -1.06
N SER A 201 26.38 3.36 -0.15
CA SER A 201 26.49 3.57 1.32
C SER A 201 27.07 4.94 1.66
N MET A 202 26.48 6.00 1.12
CA MET A 202 26.86 7.38 1.39
C MET A 202 26.41 7.79 2.81
N PRO A 203 27.01 8.83 3.41
CA PRO A 203 26.53 9.35 4.69
C PRO A 203 25.04 9.69 4.66
N GLU A 204 24.33 9.39 5.75
CA GLU A 204 22.90 9.63 5.88
C GLU A 204 22.58 11.12 5.80
N PRO A 205 21.62 11.56 4.98
CA PRO A 205 21.16 12.93 4.92
C PRO A 205 20.27 13.27 6.12
N ASN A 206 20.08 14.55 6.39
CA ASN A 206 19.10 14.99 7.38
C ASN A 206 17.67 14.73 6.86
N PRO A 207 16.86 13.89 7.52
CA PRO A 207 15.50 13.57 7.05
C PRO A 207 14.54 14.77 7.12
N GLU A 208 14.85 15.79 7.91
CA GLU A 208 14.03 16.99 8.02
C GLU A 208 14.36 18.05 6.95
N ASP A 209 15.44 17.85 6.19
CA ASP A 209 15.89 18.78 5.15
C ASP A 209 16.01 18.06 3.80
N LEU A 210 15.02 18.24 2.94
CA LEU A 210 14.97 17.63 1.59
C LEU A 210 16.03 18.18 0.62
N GLN A 211 16.85 19.14 1.06
CA GLN A 211 18.00 19.69 0.35
C GLN A 211 19.33 19.38 1.08
N SER A 212 19.30 18.50 2.07
CA SER A 212 20.49 18.15 2.85
C SER A 212 21.53 17.44 2.00
N LYS A 213 22.80 17.71 2.32
CA LYS A 213 23.94 17.07 1.66
C LYS A 213 24.55 16.01 2.57
N PRO A 214 25.22 14.97 2.00
CA PRO A 214 25.53 14.84 0.57
C PRO A 214 24.31 14.49 -0.26
N TYR A 215 24.26 14.92 -1.53
CA TYR A 215 23.26 14.42 -2.48
C TYR A 215 23.64 13.03 -2.97
N PRO A 216 22.67 12.17 -3.31
CA PRO A 216 22.97 10.97 -4.08
C PRO A 216 23.66 11.34 -5.38
N THR A 217 24.63 10.56 -5.78
CA THR A 217 25.38 10.83 -7.01
C THR A 217 24.50 10.70 -8.25
N GLU A 218 24.85 11.41 -9.33
CA GLU A 218 24.19 11.24 -10.63
C GLU A 218 24.23 9.77 -11.10
N GLU A 219 25.31 9.06 -10.79
CA GLU A 219 25.45 7.64 -11.09
C GLU A 219 24.39 6.79 -10.35
N TYR A 220 24.15 7.09 -9.06
CA TYR A 220 23.12 6.41 -8.30
C TYR A 220 21.70 6.73 -8.80
N LEU A 221 21.43 7.99 -9.09
CA LEU A 221 20.13 8.44 -9.62
C LEU A 221 19.83 7.82 -11.00
N THR A 222 20.86 7.67 -11.81
CA THR A 222 20.74 6.98 -13.11
C THR A 222 20.48 5.48 -12.90
N ASP A 223 21.17 4.83 -11.98
CA ASP A 223 20.92 3.42 -11.61
C ASP A 223 19.51 3.21 -11.09
N TRP A 224 19.02 4.12 -10.24
CA TRP A 224 17.63 4.12 -9.75
C TRP A 224 16.62 4.22 -10.90
N LEU A 225 16.84 5.14 -11.86
CA LEU A 225 15.99 5.31 -13.04
C LEU A 225 15.97 4.04 -13.89
N LEU A 226 17.14 3.50 -14.23
CA LEU A 226 17.25 2.30 -15.06
C LEU A 226 16.54 1.10 -14.43
N ARG A 227 16.77 0.83 -13.14
CA ARG A 227 16.12 -0.28 -12.42
C ARG A 227 14.60 -0.11 -12.36
N THR A 228 14.12 1.11 -12.11
CA THR A 228 12.69 1.39 -12.10
C THR A 228 12.08 1.17 -13.48
N CYS A 229 12.73 1.65 -14.54
CA CYS A 229 12.28 1.43 -15.91
C CYS A 229 12.34 -0.06 -16.31
N GLU A 230 13.32 -0.83 -15.82
CA GLU A 230 13.39 -2.29 -16.03
C GLU A 230 12.16 -2.99 -15.42
N ILE A 231 11.73 -2.61 -14.21
CA ILE A 231 10.49 -3.12 -13.59
C ILE A 231 9.29 -2.77 -14.47
N ILE A 232 9.20 -1.53 -14.95
CA ILE A 232 8.13 -1.06 -15.83
C ILE A 232 8.04 -1.92 -17.09
N ASP A 233 9.12 -2.07 -17.81
CA ASP A 233 9.11 -2.77 -19.11
C ASP A 233 8.91 -4.27 -18.97
N ARG A 234 9.55 -4.89 -17.98
CA ARG A 234 9.54 -6.33 -17.79
C ARG A 234 8.22 -6.84 -17.25
N TYR A 235 7.65 -6.13 -16.27
CA TYR A 235 6.47 -6.61 -15.55
C TYR A 235 5.20 -5.83 -15.86
N GLN A 236 5.31 -4.67 -16.49
CA GLN A 236 4.17 -3.84 -16.89
C GLN A 236 3.12 -3.67 -15.76
N PRO A 237 3.48 -3.24 -14.55
CA PRO A 237 2.53 -3.07 -13.47
C PRO A 237 1.45 -2.05 -13.82
N ALA A 238 0.25 -2.22 -13.27
CA ALA A 238 -0.84 -1.25 -13.44
C ALA A 238 -0.66 -0.03 -12.55
N ALA A 239 0.05 -0.17 -11.42
CA ALA A 239 0.49 0.93 -10.59
C ALA A 239 1.88 0.65 -10.00
N LEU A 240 2.66 1.72 -9.79
CA LEU A 240 3.92 1.74 -9.06
C LEU A 240 3.74 2.53 -7.77
N TYR A 241 4.21 1.96 -6.68
CA TYR A 241 4.28 2.62 -5.38
C TYR A 241 5.73 2.96 -5.07
N PHE A 242 5.95 4.18 -4.58
CA PHE A 242 7.25 4.62 -4.07
C PHE A 242 7.15 5.00 -2.61
N ASP A 243 8.14 4.56 -1.87
CA ASP A 243 8.35 4.94 -0.49
C ASP A 243 9.13 6.26 -0.39
N TRP A 244 9.67 6.56 0.79
CA TRP A 244 10.37 7.77 1.15
C TRP A 244 11.55 8.10 0.21
N TRP A 245 12.05 9.32 0.30
CA TRP A 245 13.24 9.89 -0.33
C TRP A 245 13.13 10.25 -1.80
N ILE A 246 12.14 9.82 -2.56
CA ILE A 246 11.87 10.42 -3.88
C ILE A 246 11.44 11.89 -3.78
N GLN A 247 11.05 12.36 -2.57
CA GLN A 247 10.77 13.77 -2.28
C GLN A 247 12.05 14.62 -2.22
N HIS A 248 13.25 14.04 -1.99
CA HIS A 248 14.51 14.78 -1.94
C HIS A 248 14.77 15.51 -3.27
N GLU A 249 15.30 16.74 -3.19
CA GLU A 249 15.50 17.61 -4.35
C GLU A 249 16.28 16.93 -5.49
N ALA A 250 17.31 16.17 -5.14
CA ALA A 250 18.15 15.48 -6.12
C ALA A 250 17.40 14.49 -7.01
N PHE A 251 16.31 13.87 -6.53
CA PHE A 251 15.51 12.94 -7.31
C PHE A 251 14.60 13.62 -8.34
N LYS A 252 14.26 14.89 -8.17
CA LYS A 252 13.18 15.54 -8.95
C LYS A 252 13.32 15.45 -10.48
N PRO A 253 14.51 15.62 -11.09
CA PRO A 253 14.65 15.46 -12.54
C PRO A 253 14.41 14.01 -12.99
N TRP A 254 14.99 13.03 -12.28
CA TRP A 254 14.85 11.60 -12.58
C TRP A 254 13.42 11.10 -12.31
N LEU A 255 12.79 11.58 -11.23
CA LEU A 255 11.41 11.24 -10.89
C LEU A 255 10.43 11.71 -11.97
N ARG A 256 10.55 12.95 -12.48
CA ARG A 256 9.72 13.44 -13.59
C ARG A 256 9.93 12.62 -14.86
N LYS A 257 11.19 12.34 -15.20
CA LYS A 257 11.53 11.51 -16.38
C LYS A 257 10.93 10.10 -16.26
N MET A 258 11.10 9.45 -15.12
CA MET A 258 10.52 8.14 -14.82
C MET A 258 9.00 8.16 -14.92
N ALA A 259 8.34 9.17 -14.34
CA ALA A 259 6.88 9.29 -14.37
C ALA A 259 6.36 9.47 -15.79
N ALA A 260 6.97 10.35 -16.59
CA ALA A 260 6.63 10.54 -18.00
C ALA A 260 6.83 9.24 -18.79
N TYR A 261 7.96 8.56 -18.58
CA TYR A 261 8.23 7.28 -19.20
C TYR A 261 7.14 6.25 -18.89
N TYR A 262 6.80 6.09 -17.62
CA TYR A 262 5.82 5.10 -17.19
C TYR A 262 4.41 5.38 -17.73
N TYR A 263 3.96 6.63 -17.69
CA TYR A 263 2.66 7.00 -18.26
C TYR A 263 2.61 6.82 -19.77
N ASN A 264 3.71 7.12 -20.48
CA ASN A 264 3.82 6.89 -21.92
C ASN A 264 3.82 5.39 -22.27
N ARG A 265 4.49 4.55 -21.47
CA ARG A 265 4.41 3.09 -21.60
C ARG A 265 2.97 2.59 -21.36
N GLY A 266 2.27 3.11 -20.37
CA GLY A 266 0.85 2.82 -20.15
C GLY A 266 -0.01 3.16 -21.37
N ALA A 267 0.23 4.32 -21.99
CA ALA A 267 -0.44 4.73 -23.22
C ALA A 267 -0.13 3.78 -24.39
N GLN A 268 1.14 3.36 -24.54
CA GLN A 268 1.55 2.40 -25.57
C GLN A 268 0.91 1.00 -25.37
N TRP A 269 0.70 0.58 -24.12
CA TRP A 269 0.00 -0.67 -23.78
C TRP A 269 -1.51 -0.57 -23.91
N GLY A 270 -2.06 0.63 -24.16
CA GLY A 270 -3.50 0.87 -24.23
C GLY A 270 -4.20 0.79 -22.88
N ARG A 271 -3.48 0.98 -21.77
CA ARG A 271 -4.04 1.01 -20.42
C ARG A 271 -3.43 2.12 -19.58
N PRO A 272 -4.25 2.90 -18.85
CA PRO A 272 -3.71 3.91 -17.94
C PRO A 272 -3.03 3.25 -16.74
N THR A 273 -1.91 3.82 -16.34
CA THR A 273 -1.11 3.41 -15.18
C THR A 273 -1.14 4.49 -14.11
N ALA A 274 -0.71 4.16 -12.88
CA ALA A 274 -0.70 5.10 -11.77
C ALA A 274 0.64 5.04 -11.00
N ILE A 275 1.04 6.17 -10.41
CA ILE A 275 2.12 6.24 -9.44
C ILE A 275 1.52 6.64 -8.09
N CYS A 276 1.78 5.85 -7.05
CA CYS A 276 1.42 6.14 -5.67
C CYS A 276 2.63 6.76 -4.96
N TYR A 277 2.44 7.90 -4.29
CA TYR A 277 3.52 8.66 -3.68
C TYR A 277 3.14 9.27 -2.33
N LYS A 278 4.13 9.41 -1.44
CA LYS A 278 4.04 10.02 -0.12
C LYS A 278 4.60 11.45 -0.09
N HIS A 279 4.24 12.21 0.92
CA HIS A 279 4.89 13.47 1.33
C HIS A 279 5.08 14.50 0.20
N ASP A 280 4.06 14.70 -0.62
CA ASP A 280 4.13 15.66 -1.74
C ASP A 280 5.40 15.51 -2.61
N SER A 281 5.91 14.26 -2.70
CA SER A 281 7.09 13.97 -3.51
C SER A 281 6.88 14.24 -5.00
N MET A 282 5.64 14.19 -5.45
CA MET A 282 5.20 14.61 -6.79
C MET A 282 4.25 15.81 -6.69
N MET A 283 4.13 16.57 -7.77
CA MET A 283 3.14 17.64 -7.84
C MET A 283 1.73 17.07 -7.68
N PHE A 284 0.90 17.69 -6.87
CA PHE A 284 -0.49 17.27 -6.69
C PHE A 284 -1.22 17.18 -8.04
N GLY A 285 -1.95 16.08 -8.24
CA GLY A 285 -2.62 15.79 -9.51
C GLY A 285 -1.76 15.01 -10.53
N SER A 286 -0.47 14.76 -10.24
CA SER A 286 0.38 13.96 -11.12
C SER A 286 0.51 12.47 -10.72
N GLY A 287 -0.25 12.03 -9.72
CA GLY A 287 -0.29 10.65 -9.23
C GLY A 287 -1.31 10.49 -8.11
N ILE A 288 -1.24 9.36 -7.40
CA ILE A 288 -2.12 9.00 -6.28
C ILE A 288 -1.42 9.34 -4.97
N VAL A 289 -2.07 10.16 -4.14
CA VAL A 289 -1.57 10.51 -2.80
C VAL A 289 -1.70 9.30 -1.87
N GLU A 290 -0.60 8.98 -1.17
CA GLU A 290 -0.55 7.97 -0.12
C GLU A 290 -0.54 8.60 1.27
N VAL A 291 -1.26 7.99 2.21
CA VAL A 291 -1.22 8.33 3.64
C VAL A 291 -0.80 7.09 4.41
N GLU A 292 0.45 7.07 4.88
CA GLU A 292 1.01 5.90 5.56
C GLU A 292 0.38 5.70 6.93
N ARG A 293 -0.12 4.48 7.16
CA ARG A 293 -0.72 4.06 8.44
C ARG A 293 -1.68 5.10 9.02
N GLY A 294 -2.52 5.69 8.13
CA GLY A 294 -3.35 6.79 8.56
C GLY A 294 -4.43 7.19 7.56
N LYS A 295 -5.00 8.36 7.76
CA LYS A 295 -6.18 8.79 6.99
C LYS A 295 -6.42 10.29 7.02
N PHE A 296 -7.19 10.76 6.05
CA PHE A 296 -7.74 12.11 6.08
C PHE A 296 -8.92 12.22 7.05
N ALA A 297 -9.09 13.40 7.64
CA ALA A 297 -10.22 13.70 8.52
C ALA A 297 -11.55 13.75 7.76
N GLN A 298 -11.53 14.27 6.53
CA GLN A 298 -12.69 14.54 5.70
C GLN A 298 -12.61 13.79 4.38
N ALA A 299 -13.76 13.60 3.73
CA ALA A 299 -13.80 13.09 2.37
C ALA A 299 -13.02 13.99 1.41
N GLN A 300 -12.24 13.38 0.53
CA GLN A 300 -11.44 14.08 -0.46
C GLN A 300 -12.14 14.07 -1.83
N PRO A 301 -12.05 15.16 -2.59
CA PRO A 301 -12.59 15.20 -3.96
C PRO A 301 -11.77 14.40 -4.96
N PHE A 302 -10.61 13.88 -4.55
CA PHE A 302 -9.69 13.08 -5.36
C PHE A 302 -9.54 11.67 -4.80
N CYS A 303 -9.10 10.73 -5.63
CA CYS A 303 -8.74 9.38 -5.23
C CYS A 303 -7.39 9.39 -4.49
N TRP A 304 -7.32 8.69 -3.36
CA TRP A 304 -6.13 8.54 -2.54
C TRP A 304 -6.04 7.11 -2.00
N GLN A 305 -4.92 6.75 -1.44
CA GLN A 305 -4.71 5.44 -0.85
C GLN A 305 -4.13 5.58 0.56
N SER A 306 -4.50 4.66 1.43
CA SER A 306 -3.85 4.45 2.72
C SER A 306 -3.25 3.07 2.73
N ASP A 307 -1.99 2.97 3.06
CA ASP A 307 -1.34 1.71 3.34
C ASP A 307 -1.27 1.47 4.86
N THR A 308 -1.52 0.25 5.27
CA THR A 308 -1.39 -0.21 6.65
C THR A 308 -0.95 -1.66 6.66
N ALA A 309 -0.47 -2.15 7.79
CA ALA A 309 -0.11 -3.56 7.93
C ALA A 309 -1.10 -4.31 8.82
N ILE A 310 -1.24 -5.61 8.54
CA ILE A 310 -1.97 -6.55 9.40
C ILE A 310 -1.35 -6.63 10.81
N ALA A 311 -0.01 -6.40 10.90
CA ALA A 311 0.71 -6.25 12.15
C ALA A 311 0.93 -4.78 12.51
N LYS A 312 0.81 -4.45 13.80
CA LYS A 312 0.99 -3.09 14.33
C LYS A 312 2.45 -2.65 14.35
N ASN A 313 3.37 -3.59 14.52
CA ASN A 313 4.78 -3.34 14.85
C ASN A 313 5.77 -3.64 13.73
N SER A 314 5.34 -4.17 12.58
CA SER A 314 6.24 -4.48 11.46
C SER A 314 5.49 -4.51 10.13
N TRP A 315 6.20 -4.21 9.03
CA TRP A 315 5.73 -4.46 7.67
C TRP A 315 6.08 -5.87 7.19
N CYS A 316 7.22 -6.41 7.63
CA CYS A 316 7.63 -7.77 7.27
C CYS A 316 7.29 -8.80 8.37
N TYR A 317 7.46 -10.08 8.05
CA TYR A 317 7.38 -11.14 9.03
C TYR A 317 8.47 -11.00 10.11
N THR A 318 8.05 -11.12 11.36
CA THR A 318 8.94 -11.33 12.51
C THR A 318 8.32 -12.33 13.48
N ASP A 319 9.13 -12.89 14.36
CA ASP A 319 8.66 -13.88 15.35
C ASP A 319 7.80 -13.25 16.48
N THR A 320 7.71 -11.91 16.52
CA THR A 320 7.03 -11.15 17.58
C THR A 320 5.98 -10.18 17.04
N LEU A 321 5.21 -10.59 16.03
CA LEU A 321 4.17 -9.75 15.44
C LEU A 321 3.00 -9.51 16.42
N ASP A 322 2.60 -8.25 16.54
CA ASP A 322 1.39 -7.80 17.23
C ASP A 322 0.29 -7.51 16.18
N TYR A 323 -0.70 -8.37 16.11
CA TYR A 323 -1.72 -8.32 15.07
C TYR A 323 -2.87 -7.40 15.38
N LYS A 324 -3.36 -6.71 14.36
CA LYS A 324 -4.69 -6.10 14.36
C LYS A 324 -5.76 -7.18 14.27
N THR A 325 -6.92 -6.92 14.86
CA THR A 325 -8.09 -7.78 14.66
C THR A 325 -8.73 -7.54 13.29
N PRO A 326 -9.43 -8.52 12.71
CA PRO A 326 -10.21 -8.31 11.48
C PRO A 326 -11.18 -7.13 11.59
N ARG A 327 -11.80 -6.96 12.78
CA ARG A 327 -12.69 -5.84 13.05
C ARG A 327 -11.99 -4.48 12.95
N GLN A 328 -10.79 -4.33 13.50
CA GLN A 328 -10.00 -3.08 13.39
C GLN A 328 -9.72 -2.73 11.93
N ILE A 329 -9.30 -3.72 11.13
CA ILE A 329 -9.01 -3.52 9.70
C ILE A 329 -10.27 -3.16 8.91
N LEU A 330 -11.41 -3.81 9.19
CA LEU A 330 -12.69 -3.50 8.55
C LEU A 330 -13.19 -2.08 8.89
N LEU A 331 -12.99 -1.62 10.13
CA LEU A 331 -13.32 -0.26 10.53
C LEU A 331 -12.46 0.77 9.79
N GLU A 332 -11.16 0.50 9.62
CA GLU A 332 -10.27 1.33 8.81
C GLU A 332 -10.70 1.37 7.34
N LEU A 333 -10.97 0.19 6.75
CA LEU A 333 -11.45 0.10 5.36
C LEU A 333 -12.72 0.93 5.13
N VAL A 334 -13.71 0.76 5.99
CA VAL A 334 -15.00 1.47 5.88
C VAL A 334 -14.82 2.98 6.00
N ASP A 335 -14.01 3.43 6.95
CA ASP A 335 -13.75 4.86 7.14
C ASP A 335 -13.00 5.46 5.93
N ILE A 336 -11.95 4.81 5.47
CA ILE A 336 -11.14 5.24 4.30
C ILE A 336 -12.01 5.31 3.05
N VAL A 337 -12.83 4.29 2.79
CA VAL A 337 -13.69 4.23 1.59
C VAL A 337 -14.77 5.31 1.63
N SER A 338 -15.37 5.59 2.80
CA SER A 338 -16.35 6.68 2.95
C SER A 338 -15.76 8.06 2.64
N LYS A 339 -14.43 8.20 2.70
CA LYS A 339 -13.67 9.43 2.41
C LYS A 339 -12.99 9.46 1.03
N ASN A 340 -13.42 8.57 0.10
CA ASN A 340 -12.90 8.43 -1.26
C ASN A 340 -11.53 7.78 -1.37
N GLY A 341 -11.09 7.05 -0.33
CA GLY A 341 -9.82 6.36 -0.30
C GLY A 341 -9.90 4.89 -0.71
N ASN A 342 -8.73 4.29 -0.89
CA ASN A 342 -8.49 2.86 -1.01
C ASN A 342 -7.65 2.39 0.17
N LEU A 343 -7.88 1.20 0.67
CA LEU A 343 -7.03 0.56 1.68
C LEU A 343 -6.09 -0.43 1.00
N LEU A 344 -4.79 -0.29 1.25
CA LEU A 344 -3.74 -1.23 0.86
C LEU A 344 -3.23 -1.93 2.13
N LEU A 345 -3.62 -3.20 2.34
CA LEU A 345 -3.32 -3.97 3.54
C LEU A 345 -2.07 -4.83 3.34
N ASN A 346 -1.04 -4.58 4.10
CA ASN A 346 0.21 -5.31 4.01
C ASN A 346 0.20 -6.63 4.80
N VAL A 347 0.81 -7.63 4.19
CA VAL A 347 1.08 -8.97 4.71
C VAL A 347 2.58 -9.23 4.63
N GLY A 348 3.16 -9.87 5.65
CA GLY A 348 4.56 -10.21 5.72
C GLY A 348 4.80 -11.72 5.62
N PRO A 349 5.09 -12.28 4.44
CA PRO A 349 5.42 -13.70 4.31
C PRO A 349 6.77 -14.05 4.98
N LYS A 350 6.88 -15.31 5.41
CA LYS A 350 8.13 -15.89 5.94
C LYS A 350 9.18 -16.11 4.83
N SER A 351 10.43 -16.21 5.21
CA SER A 351 11.54 -16.46 4.27
C SER A 351 11.43 -17.78 3.50
N ASP A 352 10.69 -18.77 4.05
CA ASP A 352 10.41 -20.03 3.34
C ASP A 352 9.30 -19.92 2.29
N GLY A 353 8.62 -18.76 2.20
CA GLY A 353 7.54 -18.52 1.26
C GLY A 353 6.14 -18.84 1.78
N THR A 354 5.98 -19.12 3.08
CA THR A 354 4.66 -19.31 3.68
C THR A 354 4.07 -17.99 4.20
N ILE A 355 2.78 -17.79 4.01
CA ILE A 355 2.04 -16.74 4.71
C ILE A 355 1.63 -17.27 6.09
N PRO A 356 1.90 -16.55 7.20
CA PRO A 356 1.55 -17.02 8.55
C PRO A 356 0.07 -17.39 8.68
N GLU A 357 -0.26 -18.43 9.45
CA GLU A 357 -1.64 -18.89 9.63
C GLU A 357 -2.55 -17.80 10.20
N THR A 358 -2.04 -16.96 11.10
CA THR A 358 -2.77 -15.82 11.65
C THR A 358 -3.16 -14.82 10.58
N ASP A 359 -2.23 -14.47 9.69
CA ASP A 359 -2.49 -13.59 8.54
C ASP A 359 -3.56 -14.19 7.64
N GLN A 360 -3.44 -15.47 7.30
CA GLN A 360 -4.41 -16.17 6.47
C GLN A 360 -5.81 -16.18 7.09
N LYS A 361 -5.90 -16.38 8.42
CA LYS A 361 -7.18 -16.35 9.14
C LYS A 361 -7.81 -14.96 9.07
N ILE A 362 -7.05 -13.92 9.40
CA ILE A 362 -7.52 -12.53 9.36
C ILE A 362 -8.00 -12.16 7.95
N LEU A 363 -7.23 -12.52 6.92
CA LEU A 363 -7.59 -12.26 5.52
C LEU A 363 -8.90 -12.95 5.10
N ARG A 364 -9.11 -14.21 5.51
CA ARG A 364 -10.35 -14.92 5.21
C ARG A 364 -11.56 -14.32 5.94
N GLU A 365 -11.39 -13.87 7.17
CA GLU A 365 -12.47 -13.20 7.93
C GLU A 365 -12.86 -11.87 7.28
N ILE A 366 -11.88 -11.05 6.86
CA ILE A 366 -12.13 -9.83 6.08
C ILE A 366 -12.87 -10.17 4.79
N GLY A 367 -12.42 -11.21 4.08
CA GLY A 367 -13.03 -11.68 2.85
C GLY A 367 -14.49 -12.13 3.02
N GLY A 368 -14.81 -12.82 4.12
CA GLY A 368 -16.16 -13.20 4.48
C GLY A 368 -17.09 -11.99 4.64
N TRP A 369 -16.63 -10.95 5.34
CA TRP A 369 -17.39 -9.72 5.48
C TRP A 369 -17.56 -8.99 4.12
N LEU A 370 -16.50 -8.89 3.32
CA LEU A 370 -16.53 -8.26 2.00
C LEU A 370 -17.39 -9.04 0.99
N HIS A 371 -17.47 -10.37 1.09
CA HIS A 371 -18.37 -11.17 0.26
C HIS A 371 -19.83 -10.77 0.46
N THR A 372 -20.20 -10.46 1.71
CA THR A 372 -21.57 -10.07 2.05
C THR A 372 -21.84 -8.58 1.79
N ASN A 373 -20.87 -7.72 2.13
CA ASN A 373 -21.06 -6.28 2.18
C ASN A 373 -20.35 -5.51 1.06
N GLY A 374 -19.72 -6.20 0.11
CA GLY A 374 -18.85 -5.61 -0.90
C GLY A 374 -19.53 -4.60 -1.83
N GLU A 375 -20.85 -4.68 -2.02
CA GLU A 375 -21.57 -3.69 -2.81
C GLU A 375 -21.57 -2.27 -2.17
N ALA A 376 -21.40 -2.19 -0.86
CA ALA A 376 -21.22 -0.92 -0.16
C ALA A 376 -19.79 -0.35 -0.26
N ILE A 377 -18.83 -1.19 -0.69
CA ILE A 377 -17.40 -0.88 -0.74
C ILE A 377 -16.92 -0.67 -2.17
N TYR A 378 -16.94 -1.74 -3.00
CA TYR A 378 -16.41 -1.70 -4.36
C TYR A 378 -17.24 -0.80 -5.27
N SER A 379 -16.57 -0.03 -6.14
CA SER A 379 -17.20 0.92 -7.07
C SER A 379 -18.07 1.98 -6.38
N SER A 380 -18.06 2.05 -5.05
CA SER A 380 -18.79 3.06 -4.29
C SER A 380 -18.09 4.43 -4.35
N ARG A 381 -18.85 5.46 -4.02
CA ARG A 381 -18.36 6.84 -3.90
C ARG A 381 -18.79 7.40 -2.54
N PRO A 382 -18.08 8.39 -2.01
CA PRO A 382 -18.57 9.12 -0.84
C PRO A 382 -19.95 9.69 -1.09
N TRP A 383 -20.80 9.59 -0.09
CA TRP A 383 -22.02 10.39 -0.09
C TRP A 383 -21.69 11.84 0.25
N ARG A 384 -22.65 12.76 0.05
CA ARG A 384 -22.49 14.19 0.39
C ARG A 384 -22.03 14.43 1.85
N LYS A 385 -22.27 13.47 2.73
CA LYS A 385 -21.83 13.42 4.12
C LYS A 385 -21.13 12.06 4.35
N PRO A 386 -19.83 12.05 4.59
CA PRO A 386 -19.09 10.78 4.67
C PRO A 386 -19.36 10.03 5.96
N ALA A 387 -19.76 10.75 7.03
CA ALA A 387 -19.88 10.18 8.36
C ALA A 387 -20.89 10.94 9.22
N GLU A 388 -21.43 10.27 10.22
CA GLU A 388 -22.08 10.88 11.39
C GLU A 388 -21.69 10.12 12.67
N GLY A 389 -21.93 10.72 13.82
CA GLY A 389 -21.67 10.17 15.14
C GLY A 389 -20.78 11.06 16.00
N PRO A 390 -20.67 10.75 17.29
CA PRO A 390 -19.95 11.58 18.26
C PRO A 390 -18.45 11.35 18.28
N THR A 391 -17.97 10.21 17.73
CA THR A 391 -16.57 9.81 17.88
C THR A 391 -15.66 10.62 16.95
N LYS A 392 -14.64 11.23 17.55
CA LYS A 392 -13.57 11.91 16.83
C LYS A 392 -12.44 10.92 16.53
N GLU A 393 -12.04 10.86 15.27
CA GLU A 393 -10.94 10.00 14.86
C GLU A 393 -9.62 10.75 14.79
N ALA A 394 -8.53 10.02 15.01
CA ALA A 394 -7.20 10.48 14.67
C ALA A 394 -7.08 10.66 13.16
N GLN A 395 -6.28 11.65 12.74
CA GLN A 395 -6.01 11.95 11.34
C GLN A 395 -4.52 12.13 11.10
N GLY A 396 -4.11 12.02 9.86
CA GLY A 396 -2.70 12.09 9.47
C GLY A 396 -2.06 10.71 9.43
N GLN A 397 -0.75 10.70 9.32
CA GLN A 397 0.04 9.47 9.22
C GLN A 397 0.27 8.82 10.58
N PHE A 398 0.54 7.52 10.60
CA PHE A 398 0.86 6.71 11.80
C PHE A 398 -0.20 6.78 12.91
N THR A 399 -1.47 6.82 12.54
CA THR A 399 -2.59 6.88 13.48
C THR A 399 -3.41 5.58 13.57
N ASP A 400 -3.07 4.58 12.78
CA ASP A 400 -3.79 3.31 12.61
C ASP A 400 -3.72 2.34 13.80
N ASN A 401 -2.80 2.56 14.74
CA ASN A 401 -2.66 1.76 15.94
C ASN A 401 -3.48 2.28 17.14
N GLN A 402 -4.22 3.38 16.96
CA GLN A 402 -5.08 3.93 18.03
C GLN A 402 -6.44 3.25 18.01
N GLU A 403 -6.82 2.64 19.14
CA GLU A 403 -8.16 2.08 19.30
C GLU A 403 -9.19 3.21 19.43
N THR A 404 -10.19 3.17 18.56
CA THR A 404 -11.29 4.13 18.58
C THR A 404 -12.55 3.45 19.11
N PRO A 405 -13.08 3.88 20.27
CA PRO A 405 -14.26 3.27 20.87
C PRO A 405 -15.55 3.79 20.21
N TYR A 406 -15.86 3.24 19.04
CA TYR A 406 -17.09 3.61 18.32
C TYR A 406 -18.36 3.26 19.08
N THR A 407 -19.38 4.09 18.90
CA THR A 407 -20.74 3.94 19.43
C THR A 407 -21.71 3.48 18.33
N PRO A 408 -22.93 3.05 18.65
CA PRO A 408 -23.95 2.77 17.65
C PRO A 408 -24.40 3.98 16.82
N GLU A 409 -24.06 5.20 17.25
CA GLU A 409 -24.34 6.43 16.51
C GLU A 409 -23.27 6.74 15.45
N ASP A 410 -22.12 6.02 15.47
CA ASP A 410 -21.04 6.22 14.51
C ASP A 410 -21.34 5.44 13.22
N ILE A 411 -21.66 6.18 12.17
CA ILE A 411 -22.06 5.63 10.87
C ILE A 411 -21.18 6.23 9.78
N ARG A 412 -20.84 5.42 8.78
CA ARG A 412 -20.17 5.86 7.55
C ARG A 412 -21.10 5.70 6.37
N PHE A 413 -20.93 6.56 5.36
CA PHE A 413 -21.82 6.58 4.22
C PHE A 413 -21.06 6.38 2.91
N THR A 414 -21.60 5.51 2.07
CA THR A 414 -21.19 5.36 0.68
C THR A 414 -22.42 5.33 -0.22
N VAL A 415 -22.24 5.54 -1.52
CA VAL A 415 -23.31 5.45 -2.50
C VAL A 415 -22.88 4.66 -3.71
N GLN A 416 -23.82 3.86 -4.25
CA GLN A 416 -23.68 3.19 -5.54
C GLN A 416 -25.06 3.02 -6.18
N GLY A 417 -25.16 3.33 -7.49
CA GLY A 417 -26.46 3.30 -8.17
C GLY A 417 -27.49 4.21 -7.52
N ASN A 418 -28.64 3.66 -7.16
CA ASN A 418 -29.72 4.34 -6.44
C ASN A 418 -29.72 4.07 -4.93
N SER A 419 -28.64 3.56 -4.38
CA SER A 419 -28.57 3.14 -2.98
C SER A 419 -27.63 4.00 -2.17
N ILE A 420 -28.04 4.35 -0.95
CA ILE A 420 -27.22 4.91 0.12
C ILE A 420 -26.94 3.77 1.10
N TYR A 421 -25.67 3.50 1.35
CA TYR A 421 -25.23 2.52 2.34
C TYR A 421 -24.89 3.26 3.63
N CYS A 422 -25.59 2.91 4.72
CA CYS A 422 -25.31 3.40 6.07
C CYS A 422 -24.58 2.29 6.83
N ILE A 423 -23.28 2.43 7.01
CA ILE A 423 -22.42 1.43 7.62
C ILE A 423 -22.27 1.76 9.09
N VAL A 424 -22.99 1.04 9.94
CA VAL A 424 -23.01 1.20 11.41
C VAL A 424 -21.77 0.53 11.98
N LEU A 425 -20.85 1.29 12.58
CA LEU A 425 -19.54 0.80 13.00
C LEU A 425 -19.59 -0.12 14.24
N ARG A 426 -20.64 0.05 15.05
CA ARG A 426 -20.93 -0.82 16.19
C ARG A 426 -22.44 -1.06 16.27
N TRP A 427 -22.85 -2.29 16.06
CA TRP A 427 -24.27 -2.65 16.12
C TRP A 427 -24.74 -2.69 17.60
N PRO A 428 -25.89 -2.07 17.94
CA PRO A 428 -26.42 -2.08 19.31
C PRO A 428 -27.11 -3.42 19.65
N GLU A 429 -27.05 -3.81 20.93
CA GLU A 429 -27.62 -5.07 21.39
C GLU A 429 -29.16 -5.14 21.27
N ASP A 430 -29.83 -3.99 21.35
CA ASP A 430 -31.29 -3.89 21.20
C ASP A 430 -31.75 -3.82 19.74
N GLY A 431 -30.82 -3.80 18.80
CA GLY A 431 -31.08 -3.74 17.36
C GLY A 431 -31.70 -2.43 16.87
N ARG A 432 -31.57 -1.33 17.63
CA ARG A 432 -32.13 -0.03 17.29
C ARG A 432 -31.08 0.97 16.87
N VAL A 433 -31.21 1.48 15.65
CA VAL A 433 -30.30 2.49 15.09
C VAL A 433 -31.08 3.69 14.57
N THR A 434 -30.59 4.89 14.79
CA THR A 434 -31.12 6.11 14.20
C THR A 434 -30.07 6.74 13.30
N VAL A 435 -30.37 6.83 12.01
CA VAL A 435 -29.53 7.49 11.01
C VAL A 435 -29.99 8.95 10.87
N ARG A 436 -29.34 9.86 11.59
CA ARG A 436 -29.76 11.27 11.67
C ARG A 436 -29.65 12.01 10.34
N SER A 437 -28.61 11.69 9.56
CA SER A 437 -28.38 12.30 8.23
C SER A 437 -29.46 11.97 7.20
N LEU A 438 -30.35 11.02 7.50
CA LEU A 438 -31.49 10.66 6.67
C LEU A 438 -32.83 11.15 7.25
N SER A 439 -32.82 12.16 8.12
CA SER A 439 -34.03 12.79 8.65
C SER A 439 -34.91 13.42 7.55
N VAL A 440 -36.19 13.64 7.85
CA VAL A 440 -37.08 14.44 7.02
C VAL A 440 -36.93 15.90 7.39
N SER A 441 -36.86 16.80 6.41
CA SER A 441 -36.93 18.24 6.63
C SER A 441 -38.16 18.82 5.95
N ASP A 442 -38.90 19.66 6.65
CA ASP A 442 -40.03 20.43 6.09
C ASP A 442 -39.54 21.71 5.40
N ASP A 443 -38.30 22.13 5.67
CA ASP A 443 -37.67 23.29 5.03
C ASP A 443 -36.87 22.85 3.82
N GLN A 444 -37.38 23.09 2.62
CA GLN A 444 -36.69 22.74 1.35
C GLN A 444 -35.45 23.59 1.07
N ASN A 445 -35.20 24.65 1.83
CA ASN A 445 -34.02 25.52 1.65
C ASN A 445 -32.79 24.99 2.43
N VAL A 446 -32.96 24.03 3.32
CA VAL A 446 -31.80 23.41 4.02
C VAL A 446 -31.18 22.31 3.15
N PRO A 447 -29.84 22.14 3.20
CA PRO A 447 -29.14 21.11 2.42
C PRO A 447 -29.26 19.71 3.07
N GLU A 448 -30.48 19.35 3.55
CA GLU A 448 -30.77 18.06 4.14
C GLU A 448 -31.15 17.02 3.08
N PHE A 449 -31.36 15.76 3.48
CA PHE A 449 -31.76 14.71 2.55
C PHE A 449 -33.29 14.79 2.28
N HIS A 450 -33.65 15.26 1.10
CA HIS A 450 -35.05 15.35 0.64
C HIS A 450 -35.52 14.16 -0.20
N GLY A 451 -34.66 13.16 -0.47
CA GLY A 451 -35.00 11.98 -1.25
C GLY A 451 -36.04 11.08 -0.57
N LEU A 452 -36.75 10.30 -1.35
CA LEU A 452 -37.70 9.30 -0.87
C LEU A 452 -37.00 7.95 -0.78
N ILE A 453 -37.02 7.34 0.42
CA ILE A 453 -36.54 5.97 0.62
C ILE A 453 -37.67 5.02 0.22
N LYS A 454 -37.39 4.18 -0.76
CA LYS A 454 -38.33 3.17 -1.25
C LYS A 454 -38.30 1.90 -0.38
N GLU A 455 -37.10 1.45 -0.06
CA GLU A 455 -36.87 0.19 0.65
C GLU A 455 -35.62 0.29 1.52
N LEU A 456 -35.64 -0.43 2.63
CA LEU A 456 -34.49 -0.60 3.52
C LEU A 456 -34.23 -2.08 3.75
N SER A 457 -32.99 -2.48 3.63
CA SER A 457 -32.54 -3.84 3.94
C SER A 457 -31.25 -3.83 4.76
N VAL A 458 -30.92 -4.96 5.38
CA VAL A 458 -29.65 -5.21 6.06
C VAL A 458 -28.87 -6.23 5.25
N LEU A 459 -27.68 -5.86 4.77
CA LEU A 459 -26.91 -6.79 3.94
C LEU A 459 -26.53 -8.04 4.74
N GLY A 460 -26.68 -9.20 4.11
CA GLY A 460 -26.43 -10.50 4.72
C GLY A 460 -27.58 -11.08 5.54
N TYR A 461 -28.73 -10.38 5.64
CA TYR A 461 -29.91 -10.86 6.36
C TYR A 461 -31.12 -10.89 5.43
N ALA A 462 -31.86 -12.00 5.46
CA ALA A 462 -33.07 -12.16 4.66
C ALA A 462 -34.29 -11.43 5.24
N GLU A 463 -34.30 -11.20 6.55
CA GLU A 463 -35.37 -10.51 7.24
C GLU A 463 -35.26 -9.00 7.03
N ALA A 464 -36.38 -8.35 6.66
CA ALA A 464 -36.41 -6.92 6.47
C ALA A 464 -36.56 -6.20 7.82
N PRO A 465 -35.80 -5.10 8.07
CA PRO A 465 -35.92 -4.32 9.27
C PRO A 465 -37.26 -3.56 9.29
N GLN A 466 -37.80 -3.32 10.48
CA GLN A 466 -38.83 -2.32 10.65
C GLN A 466 -38.20 -0.93 10.64
N TRP A 467 -38.82 0.03 9.96
CA TRP A 467 -38.28 1.38 9.92
C TRP A 467 -39.37 2.45 9.73
N ASN A 468 -39.10 3.61 10.26
CA ASN A 468 -39.84 4.83 9.98
C ASN A 468 -38.86 6.01 9.88
N ARG A 469 -39.32 7.09 9.29
CA ARG A 469 -38.51 8.29 9.07
C ARG A 469 -39.26 9.53 9.50
N ASP A 470 -38.59 10.36 10.31
CA ASP A 470 -39.14 11.62 10.81
C ASP A 470 -38.04 12.72 10.83
N LYS A 471 -38.32 13.84 11.51
CA LYS A 471 -37.41 14.97 11.67
C LYS A 471 -36.13 14.66 12.44
N ASP A 472 -36.14 13.61 13.25
CA ASP A 472 -35.00 13.21 14.09
C ASP A 472 -34.08 12.19 13.39
N GLY A 473 -34.58 11.51 12.33
CA GLY A 473 -33.79 10.57 11.55
C GLY A 473 -34.58 9.45 10.86
N LEU A 474 -33.85 8.53 10.25
CA LEU A 474 -34.35 7.23 9.84
C LEU A 474 -34.13 6.26 11.02
N HIS A 475 -35.25 5.86 11.66
CA HIS A 475 -35.25 4.93 12.78
C HIS A 475 -35.37 3.50 12.26
N VAL A 476 -34.45 2.66 12.65
CA VAL A 476 -34.35 1.26 12.19
C VAL A 476 -34.44 0.34 13.40
N GLN A 477 -35.24 -0.71 13.30
CA GLN A 477 -35.32 -1.78 14.28
C GLN A 477 -35.10 -3.11 13.61
N ALA A 478 -33.99 -3.79 13.95
CA ALA A 478 -33.57 -5.07 13.41
C ALA A 478 -32.99 -5.96 14.54
N PRO A 479 -33.85 -6.50 15.43
CA PRO A 479 -33.40 -7.28 16.60
C PRO A 479 -32.80 -8.64 16.20
N PHE A 480 -33.00 -9.08 14.95
CA PHE A 480 -32.45 -10.31 14.38
C PHE A 480 -30.97 -10.18 13.98
N VAL A 481 -30.42 -8.94 13.97
CA VAL A 481 -29.02 -8.69 13.60
C VAL A 481 -28.13 -8.85 14.82
N SER A 482 -27.12 -9.70 14.68
CA SER A 482 -26.04 -9.86 15.65
C SER A 482 -24.70 -9.89 14.93
N SER A 483 -23.83 -8.94 15.18
CA SER A 483 -22.52 -8.88 14.55
C SER A 483 -21.53 -8.12 15.41
N GLU A 484 -20.30 -8.62 15.48
CA GLU A 484 -19.15 -7.90 16.04
C GLU A 484 -18.47 -6.99 14.99
N TYR A 485 -18.79 -7.19 13.70
CA TYR A 485 -18.30 -6.40 12.58
C TYR A 485 -19.27 -5.26 12.23
N PRO A 486 -18.82 -4.25 11.43
CA PRO A 486 -19.71 -3.22 10.91
C PRO A 486 -20.92 -3.82 10.18
N VAL A 487 -22.11 -3.28 10.42
CA VAL A 487 -23.36 -3.71 9.78
C VAL A 487 -23.80 -2.69 8.75
N VAL A 488 -24.18 -3.17 7.56
CA VAL A 488 -24.55 -2.32 6.44
C VAL A 488 -26.07 -2.29 6.25
N LEU A 489 -26.65 -1.11 6.41
CA LEU A 489 -28.01 -0.80 6.00
C LEU A 489 -27.99 -0.26 4.59
N LYS A 490 -28.79 -0.82 3.69
CA LYS A 490 -28.96 -0.39 2.30
C LYS A 490 -30.30 0.31 2.17
N ALA A 491 -30.27 1.62 1.91
CA ALA A 491 -31.46 2.43 1.63
C ALA A 491 -31.57 2.70 0.12
N GLU A 492 -32.55 2.07 -0.52
CA GLU A 492 -32.87 2.35 -1.93
C GLU A 492 -33.68 3.65 -2.04
N VAL A 493 -33.24 4.55 -2.88
CA VAL A 493 -33.84 5.85 -3.14
C VAL A 493 -34.62 5.82 -4.46
N LEU A 494 -35.82 6.42 -4.47
CA LEU A 494 -36.66 6.56 -5.66
C LEU A 494 -36.09 7.60 -6.63
#